data_f5ff47225bbd94d28b271999f120c00a
#
_entry.id   f5ff47225bbd94d28b271999f120c00a
#
_cell.length_a   1.000
_cell.length_b   1.000
_cell.length_c   1.000
_cell.angle_alpha   90.00
_cell.angle_beta   90.00
_cell.angle_gamma   90.00
#
_symmetry.space_group_name_H-M   'P 1'
#
loop_
_entity.id
_entity.type
_entity.pdbx_description
1 polymer ?
#
loop_
_entity_poly.entity_id
_entity_poly.type
_entity_poly.pdbx_seq_one_letter_code
_entity_poly.pdbx_strand_id
1 'polypeptide(L)'
;MGFATRTALRLIFSKKKKTFINFLSFISIIALSIGTAAMIVVLSVYNGLENTLKSIYKDFDPEIKVEKFESKYFEDTYKEVISGIENISEVSSIIENKVVLQNEEKEVVAYLKGVDNNFTKQNRISKNLTEGRFIFNFDNLDYGVIGRGIKYSLGIRTNSDFQSIKVFSLNEGKKLTPSMTQQKMYNEDFLKTAGVFAIESGFDNNYIFTSLGFAQTLFDKKNYISSYEIMVEDKENIEKTKEKIKGTLGSDFLVLTDVEQRAGLYKILQTEKLVVYFVFFIVLFLSAINIFFLLIMM
;
A
#
# COMPACT_ATOMS: atom_id res chain seq x y z
N MET A 1 -50.50 -7.73 -9.29
CA MET A 1 -50.10 -6.41 -9.81
C MET A 1 -51.13 -5.41 -9.31
N GLY A 2 -50.71 -4.40 -8.55
CA GLY A 2 -51.59 -3.39 -7.97
C GLY A 2 -52.23 -2.49 -9.05
N PHE A 3 -53.36 -1.87 -8.70
CA PHE A 3 -54.10 -0.94 -9.57
C PHE A 3 -53.21 0.16 -10.14
N ALA A 4 -52.29 0.69 -9.36
CA ALA A 4 -51.31 1.72 -9.77
C ALA A 4 -50.39 1.24 -10.92
N THR A 5 -49.85 0.02 -10.86
CA THR A 5 -48.98 -0.56 -11.90
C THR A 5 -49.73 -0.84 -13.21
N ARG A 6 -51.00 -1.26 -13.14
CA ARG A 6 -51.83 -1.45 -14.30
C ARG A 6 -52.18 -0.13 -14.98
N THR A 7 -52.47 0.90 -14.19
CA THR A 7 -52.79 2.24 -14.70
C THR A 7 -51.56 2.89 -15.31
N ALA A 8 -50.39 2.77 -14.71
CA ALA A 8 -49.11 3.29 -15.23
C ALA A 8 -48.75 2.63 -16.60
N LEU A 9 -48.85 1.30 -16.67
CA LEU A 9 -48.59 0.58 -17.94
C LEU A 9 -49.60 0.97 -19.06
N ARG A 10 -50.89 1.18 -18.70
CA ARG A 10 -51.91 1.60 -19.67
C ARG A 10 -51.69 3.03 -20.16
N LEU A 11 -51.19 3.92 -19.33
CA LEU A 11 -50.83 5.28 -19.66
C LEU A 11 -49.61 5.35 -20.62
N ILE A 12 -48.58 4.57 -20.35
CA ILE A 12 -47.37 4.51 -21.19
C ILE A 12 -47.65 3.93 -22.58
N PHE A 13 -48.52 2.92 -22.69
CA PHE A 13 -48.85 2.23 -23.96
C PHE A 13 -50.17 2.69 -24.60
N SER A 14 -50.76 3.80 -24.15
CA SER A 14 -52.02 4.32 -24.70
C SER A 14 -51.86 4.88 -26.10
N LYS A 15 -52.60 4.30 -27.06
CA LYS A 15 -52.57 4.65 -28.52
C LYS A 15 -53.36 5.92 -28.86
N LYS A 16 -53.98 6.62 -27.93
CA LYS A 16 -54.83 7.78 -28.24
C LYS A 16 -54.08 9.11 -28.11
N LYS A 17 -53.80 9.69 -29.29
CA LYS A 17 -53.60 11.13 -29.57
C LYS A 17 -52.46 11.92 -28.92
N LYS A 18 -51.32 11.37 -28.48
CA LYS A 18 -50.17 12.22 -28.15
C LYS A 18 -48.82 11.52 -28.40
N THR A 19 -48.49 11.36 -29.66
CA THR A 19 -47.23 10.70 -30.12
C THR A 19 -45.98 11.38 -29.51
N PHE A 20 -46.00 12.70 -29.32
CA PHE A 20 -44.86 13.43 -28.81
C PHE A 20 -44.58 13.19 -27.31
N ILE A 21 -45.62 13.14 -26.47
CA ILE A 21 -45.49 12.90 -25.03
C ILE A 21 -45.04 11.47 -24.77
N ASN A 22 -45.56 10.49 -25.49
CA ASN A 22 -45.13 9.10 -25.38
C ASN A 22 -43.67 8.91 -25.81
N PHE A 23 -43.25 9.60 -26.88
CA PHE A 23 -41.84 9.60 -27.33
C PHE A 23 -40.91 10.21 -26.26
N LEU A 24 -41.30 11.34 -25.68
CA LEU A 24 -40.50 11.98 -24.58
C LEU A 24 -40.41 11.11 -23.36
N SER A 25 -41.51 10.45 -22.97
CA SER A 25 -41.54 9.48 -21.84
C SER A 25 -40.60 8.29 -22.10
N PHE A 26 -40.60 7.77 -23.31
CA PHE A 26 -39.75 6.64 -23.69
C PHE A 26 -38.25 7.02 -23.62
N ILE A 27 -37.90 8.20 -24.16
CA ILE A 27 -36.51 8.73 -24.04
C ILE A 27 -36.10 8.89 -22.60
N SER A 28 -36.96 9.43 -21.74
CA SER A 28 -36.63 9.63 -20.29
C SER A 28 -36.42 8.30 -19.58
N ILE A 29 -37.19 7.27 -19.85
CA ILE A 29 -37.01 5.92 -19.30
C ILE A 29 -35.69 5.31 -19.78
N ILE A 30 -35.36 5.44 -21.04
CA ILE A 30 -34.09 4.93 -21.60
C ILE A 30 -32.90 5.68 -20.97
N ALA A 31 -32.95 7.01 -20.90
CA ALA A 31 -31.89 7.81 -20.31
C ALA A 31 -31.66 7.45 -18.83
N LEU A 32 -32.72 7.26 -18.05
CA LEU A 32 -32.62 6.82 -16.64
C LEU A 32 -32.03 5.41 -16.54
N SER A 33 -32.47 4.50 -17.42
CA SER A 33 -31.96 3.11 -17.43
C SER A 33 -30.47 3.06 -17.77
N ILE A 34 -30.04 3.81 -18.79
CA ILE A 34 -28.65 3.90 -19.19
C ILE A 34 -27.81 4.56 -18.06
N GLY A 35 -28.31 5.65 -17.47
CA GLY A 35 -27.63 6.32 -16.37
C GLY A 35 -27.45 5.38 -15.16
N THR A 36 -28.48 4.65 -14.79
CA THR A 36 -28.41 3.69 -13.68
C THR A 36 -27.45 2.54 -13.97
N ALA A 37 -27.49 1.99 -15.20
CA ALA A 37 -26.57 0.94 -15.63
C ALA A 37 -25.11 1.44 -15.60
N ALA A 38 -24.86 2.63 -16.13
CA ALA A 38 -23.54 3.25 -16.13
C ALA A 38 -23.00 3.41 -14.69
N MET A 39 -23.83 3.87 -13.74
CA MET A 39 -23.43 3.98 -12.33
C MET A 39 -23.02 2.64 -11.73
N ILE A 40 -23.83 1.59 -11.95
CA ILE A 40 -23.52 0.26 -11.42
C ILE A 40 -22.15 -0.20 -11.94
N VAL A 41 -21.88 -0.01 -13.23
CA VAL A 41 -20.61 -0.36 -13.85
C VAL A 41 -19.46 0.44 -13.23
N VAL A 42 -19.59 1.77 -13.12
CA VAL A 42 -18.56 2.64 -12.56
C VAL A 42 -18.26 2.27 -11.09
N LEU A 43 -19.28 2.09 -10.26
CA LEU A 43 -19.09 1.69 -8.86
C LEU A 43 -18.48 0.29 -8.72
N SER A 44 -18.84 -0.65 -9.60
CA SER A 44 -18.23 -1.99 -9.64
C SER A 44 -16.74 -1.92 -9.96
N VAL A 45 -16.36 -1.12 -10.96
CA VAL A 45 -14.95 -0.90 -11.31
C VAL A 45 -14.19 -0.27 -10.15
N TYR A 46 -14.77 0.75 -9.50
CA TYR A 46 -14.17 1.40 -8.33
C TYR A 46 -13.94 0.42 -7.18
N ASN A 47 -14.96 -0.35 -6.82
CA ASN A 47 -14.83 -1.33 -5.74
C ASN A 47 -13.79 -2.42 -6.10
N GLY A 48 -13.74 -2.83 -7.37
CA GLY A 48 -12.71 -3.75 -7.87
C GLY A 48 -11.31 -3.18 -7.74
N LEU A 49 -11.09 -1.93 -8.14
CA LEU A 49 -9.81 -1.24 -8.03
C LEU A 49 -9.39 -1.07 -6.56
N GLU A 50 -10.29 -0.62 -5.69
CA GLU A 50 -10.04 -0.48 -4.25
C GLU A 50 -9.59 -1.81 -3.64
N ASN A 51 -10.30 -2.92 -3.95
CA ASN A 51 -9.95 -4.24 -3.43
C ASN A 51 -8.60 -4.73 -3.97
N THR A 52 -8.29 -4.47 -5.25
CA THR A 52 -7.00 -4.82 -5.84
C THR A 52 -5.86 -4.07 -5.17
N LEU A 53 -6.01 -2.75 -4.96
CA LEU A 53 -5.01 -1.95 -4.27
C LEU A 53 -4.81 -2.43 -2.82
N LYS A 54 -5.89 -2.69 -2.07
CA LYS A 54 -5.80 -3.26 -0.72
C LYS A 54 -5.05 -4.60 -0.71
N SER A 55 -5.28 -5.45 -1.70
CA SER A 55 -4.59 -6.74 -1.81
C SER A 55 -3.09 -6.57 -2.03
N ILE A 56 -2.68 -5.68 -2.92
CA ILE A 56 -1.27 -5.40 -3.23
C ILE A 56 -0.54 -4.88 -1.99
N TYR A 57 -1.11 -3.88 -1.33
CA TYR A 57 -0.49 -3.26 -0.16
C TYR A 57 -0.48 -4.17 1.07
N LYS A 58 -1.49 -5.01 1.25
CA LYS A 58 -1.56 -6.00 2.34
C LYS A 58 -0.36 -6.95 2.37
N ASP A 59 0.21 -7.26 1.22
CA ASP A 59 1.36 -8.15 1.12
C ASP A 59 2.66 -7.46 1.53
N PHE A 60 2.73 -6.14 1.43
CA PHE A 60 3.91 -5.35 1.74
C PHE A 60 3.81 -4.62 3.08
N ASP A 61 2.74 -3.86 3.29
CA ASP A 61 2.55 -3.03 4.49
C ASP A 61 2.09 -3.88 5.69
N PRO A 62 2.55 -3.57 6.93
CA PRO A 62 2.04 -4.19 8.15
C PRO A 62 0.64 -3.68 8.47
N GLU A 63 -0.08 -4.40 9.32
CA GLU A 63 -1.39 -4.00 9.80
C GLU A 63 -1.33 -2.78 10.70
N ILE A 64 -0.29 -2.69 11.55
CA ILE A 64 0.04 -1.49 12.34
C ILE A 64 1.54 -1.22 12.20
N LYS A 65 1.89 0.04 11.98
CA LYS A 65 3.27 0.55 11.97
C LYS A 65 3.45 1.55 13.09
N VAL A 66 4.55 1.42 13.83
CA VAL A 66 4.92 2.34 14.89
C VAL A 66 6.24 3.02 14.54
N GLU A 67 6.23 4.33 14.49
CA GLU A 67 7.41 5.16 14.20
C GLU A 67 7.56 6.24 15.28
N LYS A 68 8.76 6.79 15.46
CA LYS A 68 8.95 7.92 16.35
C LYS A 68 8.64 9.24 15.64
N PHE A 69 7.92 10.16 16.30
CA PHE A 69 7.43 11.39 15.67
C PHE A 69 8.57 12.33 15.25
N GLU A 70 9.56 12.58 16.12
CA GLU A 70 10.62 13.57 15.88
C GLU A 70 11.95 12.98 15.40
N SER A 71 12.10 11.67 15.38
CA SER A 71 13.35 11.00 15.05
C SER A 71 13.13 9.80 14.14
N LYS A 72 13.89 9.72 13.07
CA LYS A 72 13.86 8.58 12.15
C LYS A 72 14.26 7.26 12.83
N TYR A 73 15.14 7.32 13.83
CA TYR A 73 15.64 6.14 14.50
C TYR A 73 15.44 6.25 16.01
N PHE A 74 15.16 5.12 16.65
CA PHE A 74 15.02 4.98 18.09
C PHE A 74 15.53 3.61 18.56
N GLU A 75 15.81 3.47 19.85
CA GLU A 75 16.31 2.22 20.43
C GLU A 75 15.24 1.11 20.39
N ASP A 76 15.66 -0.12 20.09
CA ASP A 76 14.77 -1.31 20.04
C ASP A 76 14.49 -1.85 21.46
N THR A 77 13.77 -1.07 22.26
CA THR A 77 13.50 -1.38 23.69
C THR A 77 12.04 -1.70 23.98
N TYR A 78 11.12 -1.39 23.07
CA TYR A 78 9.68 -1.51 23.30
C TYR A 78 9.06 -2.79 22.74
N LYS A 79 9.83 -3.62 22.04
CA LYS A 79 9.33 -4.82 21.34
C LYS A 79 8.58 -5.77 22.26
N GLU A 80 9.16 -6.10 23.42
CA GLU A 80 8.55 -7.03 24.39
C GLU A 80 7.27 -6.46 25.00
N VAL A 81 7.28 -5.17 25.33
CA VAL A 81 6.11 -4.47 25.88
C VAL A 81 4.96 -4.47 24.89
N ILE A 82 5.23 -4.18 23.60
CA ILE A 82 4.24 -4.21 22.54
C ILE A 82 3.73 -5.65 22.33
N SER A 83 4.60 -6.63 22.30
CA SER A 83 4.22 -8.04 22.11
C SER A 83 3.32 -8.58 23.20
N GLY A 84 3.32 -7.98 24.40
CA GLY A 84 2.44 -8.34 25.52
C GLY A 84 1.01 -7.76 25.41
N ILE A 85 0.73 -6.92 24.43
CA ILE A 85 -0.60 -6.33 24.24
C ILE A 85 -1.53 -7.36 23.56
N GLU A 86 -2.74 -7.48 24.09
CA GLU A 86 -3.78 -8.34 23.54
C GLU A 86 -4.07 -8.04 22.05
N ASN A 87 -4.36 -9.07 21.25
CA ASN A 87 -4.63 -9.00 19.82
C ASN A 87 -3.38 -8.75 18.95
N ILE A 88 -2.16 -8.84 19.49
CA ILE A 88 -0.93 -8.77 18.71
C ILE A 88 -0.41 -10.19 18.47
N SER A 89 -0.26 -10.56 17.21
CA SER A 89 0.29 -11.87 16.83
C SER A 89 1.81 -11.84 16.67
N GLU A 90 2.36 -10.81 16.04
CA GLU A 90 3.81 -10.69 15.80
C GLU A 90 4.25 -9.22 15.79
N VAL A 91 5.42 -8.95 16.37
CA VAL A 91 6.11 -7.65 16.33
C VAL A 91 7.46 -7.83 15.69
N SER A 92 7.73 -7.08 14.63
CA SER A 92 9.01 -7.08 13.92
C SER A 92 9.73 -5.74 14.05
N SER A 93 11.02 -5.81 14.40
CA SER A 93 11.90 -4.64 14.42
C SER A 93 12.46 -4.39 13.03
N ILE A 94 12.27 -3.17 12.52
CA ILE A 94 12.63 -2.78 11.16
C ILE A 94 13.57 -1.58 11.18
N ILE A 95 14.61 -1.64 10.37
CA ILE A 95 15.40 -0.46 10.02
C ILE A 95 15.37 -0.24 8.52
N GLU A 96 14.99 0.96 8.09
CA GLU A 96 14.85 1.28 6.68
C GLU A 96 15.54 2.59 6.33
N ASN A 97 16.35 2.59 5.27
CA ASN A 97 16.93 3.79 4.71
C ASN A 97 17.19 3.65 3.20
N LYS A 98 17.37 4.80 2.55
CA LYS A 98 17.81 4.86 1.15
C LYS A 98 19.27 4.46 1.03
N VAL A 99 19.55 3.65 0.02
CA VAL A 99 20.89 3.19 -0.34
C VAL A 99 21.10 3.31 -1.84
N VAL A 100 22.36 3.33 -2.26
CA VAL A 100 22.72 3.11 -3.66
C VAL A 100 23.22 1.67 -3.77
N LEU A 101 22.63 0.93 -4.67
CA LEU A 101 23.02 -0.42 -5.03
C LEU A 101 23.84 -0.35 -6.30
N GLN A 102 25.01 -1.00 -6.33
CA GLN A 102 25.88 -1.03 -7.48
C GLN A 102 26.24 -2.47 -7.86
N ASN A 103 26.14 -2.78 -9.14
CA ASN A 103 26.64 -4.00 -9.73
C ASN A 103 27.39 -3.65 -11.02
N GLU A 104 28.71 -3.88 -11.03
CA GLU A 104 29.60 -3.41 -12.10
C GLU A 104 29.48 -1.88 -12.34
N GLU A 105 29.08 -1.45 -13.54
CA GLU A 105 28.87 -0.04 -13.89
C GLU A 105 27.43 0.46 -13.68
N LYS A 106 26.51 -0.42 -13.23
CA LYS A 106 25.10 -0.07 -13.06
C LYS A 106 24.81 0.29 -11.61
N GLU A 107 24.05 1.36 -11.44
CA GLU A 107 23.64 1.86 -10.13
C GLU A 107 22.13 2.08 -10.06
N VAL A 108 21.54 1.80 -8.90
CA VAL A 108 20.13 2.02 -8.62
C VAL A 108 19.97 2.54 -7.19
N VAL A 109 19.15 3.56 -7.02
CA VAL A 109 18.74 4.00 -5.68
C VAL A 109 17.57 3.14 -5.22
N ALA A 110 17.68 2.57 -4.03
CA ALA A 110 16.66 1.71 -3.45
C ALA A 110 16.47 2.00 -1.95
N TYR A 111 15.39 1.48 -1.37
CA TYR A 111 15.20 1.38 0.06
C TYR A 111 15.71 0.03 0.54
N LEU A 112 16.69 0.03 1.42
CA LEU A 112 17.15 -1.17 2.10
C LEU A 112 16.37 -1.31 3.40
N LYS A 113 15.62 -2.41 3.50
CA LYS A 113 14.81 -2.76 4.65
C LYS A 113 15.45 -3.93 5.39
N GLY A 114 16.09 -3.61 6.51
CA GLY A 114 16.64 -4.58 7.44
C GLY A 114 15.53 -5.10 8.35
N VAL A 115 15.36 -6.40 8.38
CA VAL A 115 14.24 -7.06 9.08
C VAL A 115 14.75 -8.12 10.05
N ASP A 116 14.02 -8.33 11.14
CA ASP A 116 14.31 -9.36 12.13
C ASP A 116 13.74 -10.74 11.75
N ASN A 117 14.00 -11.73 12.59
CA ASN A 117 13.52 -13.09 12.37
C ASN A 117 11.99 -13.22 12.44
N ASN A 118 11.30 -12.34 13.18
CA ASN A 118 9.85 -12.39 13.27
C ASN A 118 9.20 -11.99 11.94
N PHE A 119 9.78 -11.02 11.23
CA PHE A 119 9.33 -10.65 9.90
C PHE A 119 9.36 -11.84 8.92
N THR A 120 10.39 -12.67 8.99
CA THR A 120 10.49 -13.83 8.09
C THR A 120 9.39 -14.86 8.31
N LYS A 121 8.93 -15.03 9.56
CA LYS A 121 7.83 -15.95 9.90
C LYS A 121 6.47 -15.51 9.33
N GLN A 122 6.27 -14.22 9.10
CA GLN A 122 5.00 -13.67 8.59
C GLN A 122 4.68 -14.06 7.14
N ASN A 123 5.66 -14.55 6.38
CA ASN A 123 5.52 -14.99 4.98
C ASN A 123 4.92 -13.95 4.02
N ARG A 124 4.93 -12.66 4.36
CA ARG A 124 4.37 -11.59 3.53
C ARG A 124 5.06 -11.48 2.18
N ILE A 125 6.38 -11.40 2.19
CA ILE A 125 7.18 -11.24 0.96
C ILE A 125 7.56 -12.60 0.37
N SER A 126 7.83 -13.62 1.21
CA SER A 126 8.29 -14.93 0.76
C SER A 126 7.31 -15.65 -0.17
N LYS A 127 6.00 -15.44 -0.02
CA LYS A 127 4.97 -15.99 -0.92
C LYS A 127 4.99 -15.35 -2.33
N ASN A 128 5.59 -14.17 -2.47
CA ASN A 128 5.73 -13.44 -3.73
C ASN A 128 7.13 -13.60 -4.36
N LEU A 129 7.93 -14.56 -3.88
CA LEU A 129 9.21 -14.87 -4.51
C LEU A 129 8.98 -15.49 -5.90
N THR A 130 9.70 -14.97 -6.87
CA THR A 130 9.75 -15.51 -8.23
C THR A 130 11.00 -16.37 -8.48
N GLU A 131 12.07 -16.09 -7.72
CA GLU A 131 13.34 -16.81 -7.83
C GLU A 131 14.02 -16.91 -6.45
N GLY A 132 14.79 -17.98 -6.24
CA GLY A 132 15.63 -18.13 -5.05
C GLY A 132 14.87 -18.43 -3.76
N ARG A 133 15.39 -17.94 -2.64
CA ARG A 133 14.87 -18.18 -1.28
C ARG A 133 14.83 -16.90 -0.47
N PHE A 134 13.94 -16.84 0.53
CA PHE A 134 13.84 -15.71 1.45
C PHE A 134 14.74 -15.97 2.67
N ILE A 135 16.04 -15.78 2.48
CA ILE A 135 17.06 -15.95 3.51
C ILE A 135 17.99 -14.75 3.52
N PHE A 136 18.51 -14.39 4.69
CA PHE A 136 19.37 -13.22 4.87
C PHE A 136 20.77 -13.57 5.40
N ASN A 137 20.93 -14.73 5.99
CA ASN A 137 22.20 -15.21 6.53
C ASN A 137 22.37 -16.68 6.20
N PHE A 138 23.47 -17.03 5.58
CA PHE A 138 23.84 -18.40 5.32
C PHE A 138 25.37 -18.49 5.18
N ASP A 139 25.99 -19.46 5.87
CA ASP A 139 27.43 -19.72 5.83
C ASP A 139 28.30 -18.48 6.13
N ASN A 140 27.92 -17.69 7.13
CA ASN A 140 28.57 -16.43 7.54
C ASN A 140 28.60 -15.34 6.45
N LEU A 141 27.72 -15.44 5.46
CA LEU A 141 27.57 -14.44 4.40
C LEU A 141 26.20 -13.76 4.53
N ASP A 142 26.19 -12.46 4.25
CA ASP A 142 24.97 -11.67 4.22
C ASP A 142 24.31 -11.71 2.85
N TYR A 143 23.01 -11.91 2.86
CA TYR A 143 22.18 -12.02 1.68
C TYR A 143 21.07 -10.98 1.65
N GLY A 144 20.72 -10.58 0.43
CA GLY A 144 19.59 -9.71 0.16
C GLY A 144 18.55 -10.37 -0.75
N VAL A 145 17.29 -10.05 -0.51
CA VAL A 145 16.18 -10.40 -1.39
C VAL A 145 15.74 -9.12 -2.10
N ILE A 146 15.90 -9.09 -3.40
CA ILE A 146 15.72 -7.88 -4.22
C ILE A 146 14.41 -7.91 -4.99
N GLY A 147 13.84 -6.73 -5.26
CA GLY A 147 12.72 -6.61 -6.16
C GLY A 147 13.12 -6.92 -7.62
N ARG A 148 12.18 -7.46 -8.38
CA ARG A 148 12.40 -7.85 -9.78
C ARG A 148 12.88 -6.68 -10.65
N GLY A 149 12.41 -5.47 -10.40
CA GLY A 149 12.84 -4.29 -11.12
C GLY A 149 14.31 -3.93 -10.84
N ILE A 150 14.75 -4.03 -9.58
CA ILE A 150 16.15 -3.85 -9.18
C ILE A 150 17.04 -4.87 -9.90
N LYS A 151 16.62 -6.16 -9.93
CA LYS A 151 17.33 -7.22 -10.65
C LYS A 151 17.60 -6.83 -12.10
N TYR A 152 16.58 -6.37 -12.83
CA TYR A 152 16.73 -5.99 -14.24
C TYR A 152 17.60 -4.74 -14.41
N SER A 153 17.40 -3.72 -13.58
CA SER A 153 18.17 -2.48 -13.65
C SER A 153 19.65 -2.69 -13.40
N LEU A 154 20.01 -3.54 -12.42
CA LEU A 154 21.40 -3.89 -12.11
C LEU A 154 21.96 -5.01 -12.97
N GLY A 155 21.15 -5.71 -13.78
CA GLY A 155 21.59 -6.83 -14.61
C GLY A 155 22.04 -8.05 -13.81
N ILE A 156 21.43 -8.29 -12.65
CA ILE A 156 21.84 -9.38 -11.75
C ILE A 156 21.36 -10.73 -12.29
N ARG A 157 22.24 -11.73 -12.23
CA ARG A 157 21.95 -13.13 -12.55
C ARG A 157 21.83 -13.93 -11.25
N THR A 158 20.65 -14.43 -10.94
CA THR A 158 20.35 -15.15 -9.68
C THR A 158 21.07 -16.48 -9.53
N ASN A 159 21.59 -17.04 -10.64
CA ASN A 159 22.27 -18.34 -10.66
C ASN A 159 23.81 -18.24 -10.61
N SER A 160 24.37 -17.07 -10.32
CA SER A 160 25.81 -16.89 -10.26
C SER A 160 26.23 -16.70 -8.80
N ASP A 161 26.90 -17.69 -8.22
CA ASP A 161 27.44 -17.68 -6.86
C ASP A 161 28.48 -16.58 -6.61
N PHE A 162 28.93 -15.89 -7.67
CA PHE A 162 30.02 -14.90 -7.64
C PHE A 162 29.54 -13.45 -7.69
N GLN A 163 28.23 -13.17 -7.93
CA GLN A 163 27.74 -11.79 -7.99
C GLN A 163 27.34 -11.29 -6.62
N SER A 164 28.09 -10.28 -6.13
CA SER A 164 27.74 -9.51 -4.93
C SER A 164 27.32 -8.11 -5.35
N ILE A 165 26.25 -7.61 -4.75
CA ILE A 165 25.79 -6.24 -4.89
C ILE A 165 26.54 -5.39 -3.87
N LYS A 166 27.18 -4.33 -4.32
CA LYS A 166 27.76 -3.33 -3.44
C LYS A 166 26.67 -2.36 -2.99
N VAL A 167 26.57 -2.14 -1.68
CA VAL A 167 25.54 -1.31 -1.07
C VAL A 167 26.20 -0.12 -0.40
N PHE A 168 25.78 1.08 -0.78
CA PHE A 168 26.27 2.32 -0.21
C PHE A 168 25.18 3.02 0.59
N SER A 169 25.49 3.42 1.82
CA SER A 169 24.63 4.23 2.66
C SER A 169 25.30 5.54 2.99
N LEU A 170 24.58 6.66 2.84
CA LEU A 170 25.07 7.96 3.27
C LEU A 170 25.10 8.05 4.82
N ASN A 171 26.20 8.57 5.34
CA ASN A 171 26.32 8.84 6.77
C ASN A 171 25.48 10.06 7.16
N GLU A 172 24.23 9.84 7.56
CA GLU A 172 23.36 10.89 8.09
C GLU A 172 23.92 11.41 9.43
N GLY A 173 24.26 12.70 9.48
CA GLY A 173 24.70 13.36 10.73
C GLY A 173 26.17 13.82 10.77
N LYS A 174 27.01 13.46 9.81
CA LYS A 174 28.33 14.08 9.70
C LYS A 174 28.23 15.35 8.86
N LYS A 175 28.42 16.52 9.48
CA LYS A 175 28.53 17.78 8.74
C LYS A 175 29.71 17.67 7.76
N LEU A 176 29.47 17.95 6.50
CA LEU A 176 30.49 18.03 5.47
C LEU A 176 31.53 19.08 5.88
N THR A 177 32.72 18.62 6.27
CA THR A 177 33.87 19.51 6.45
C THR A 177 34.77 19.38 5.22
N PRO A 178 35.38 20.49 4.73
CA PRO A 178 36.23 20.47 3.52
C PRO A 178 37.40 19.50 3.56
N SER A 179 37.74 18.97 4.74
CA SER A 179 38.86 18.01 4.97
C SER A 179 38.43 16.55 5.00
N MET A 180 37.14 16.22 4.75
CA MET A 180 36.68 14.82 4.72
C MET A 180 37.07 14.16 3.39
N THR A 181 37.82 13.07 3.48
CA THR A 181 38.07 12.16 2.36
C THR A 181 36.74 11.50 1.93
N GLN A 182 36.53 11.27 0.64
CA GLN A 182 35.30 10.63 0.11
C GLN A 182 34.87 9.37 0.88
N GLN A 183 35.81 8.56 1.36
CA GLN A 183 35.57 7.35 2.17
C GLN A 183 34.88 7.58 3.53
N LYS A 184 34.81 8.82 4.04
CA LYS A 184 34.10 9.16 5.30
C LYS A 184 32.66 9.62 5.11
N MET A 185 32.22 9.76 3.86
CA MET A 185 30.90 10.29 3.54
C MET A 185 29.84 9.19 3.44
N TYR A 186 30.23 7.97 3.20
CA TYR A 186 29.33 6.82 3.08
C TYR A 186 29.94 5.58 3.74
N ASN A 187 29.06 4.68 4.16
CA ASN A 187 29.40 3.31 4.53
C ASN A 187 29.12 2.42 3.34
N GLU A 188 29.93 1.39 3.14
CA GLU A 188 29.73 0.41 2.08
C GLU A 188 29.89 -1.01 2.61
N ASP A 189 29.08 -1.90 2.07
CA ASP A 189 29.17 -3.33 2.35
C ASP A 189 28.62 -4.12 1.16
N PHE A 190 28.73 -5.44 1.20
CA PHE A 190 28.38 -6.33 0.11
C PHE A 190 27.28 -7.31 0.50
N LEU A 191 26.29 -7.48 -0.36
CA LEU A 191 25.23 -8.46 -0.24
C LEU A 191 25.24 -9.43 -1.42
N LYS A 192 25.05 -10.72 -1.14
CA LYS A 192 24.71 -11.71 -2.18
C LYS A 192 23.21 -11.73 -2.41
N THR A 193 22.77 -11.99 -3.64
CA THR A 193 21.34 -12.11 -3.93
C THR A 193 20.86 -13.52 -3.59
N ALA A 194 19.98 -13.65 -2.59
CA ALA A 194 19.35 -14.91 -2.22
C ALA A 194 18.06 -15.19 -3.00
N GLY A 195 17.32 -14.16 -3.34
CA GLY A 195 16.04 -14.31 -4.02
C GLY A 195 15.54 -13.01 -4.66
N VAL A 196 14.51 -13.17 -5.48
CA VAL A 196 13.86 -12.08 -6.19
C VAL A 196 12.37 -12.16 -5.91
N PHE A 197 11.78 -11.07 -5.46
CA PHE A 197 10.34 -10.94 -5.27
C PHE A 197 9.68 -10.09 -6.37
N ALA A 198 8.39 -10.32 -6.60
CA ALA A 198 7.56 -9.52 -7.48
C ALA A 198 6.16 -9.37 -6.89
N ILE A 199 5.82 -8.15 -6.50
CA ILE A 199 4.53 -7.78 -5.92
C ILE A 199 3.84 -6.77 -6.82
N GLU A 200 4.49 -5.60 -6.98
CA GLU A 200 4.02 -4.48 -7.80
C GLU A 200 5.23 -3.60 -8.13
N SER A 201 5.18 -2.91 -9.26
CA SER A 201 6.32 -2.14 -9.79
C SER A 201 6.87 -1.09 -8.81
N GLY A 202 6.01 -0.48 -7.98
CA GLY A 202 6.41 0.48 -6.97
C GLY A 202 7.31 -0.13 -5.89
N PHE A 203 7.10 -1.39 -5.53
CA PHE A 203 7.95 -2.11 -4.58
C PHE A 203 9.11 -2.80 -5.28
N ASP A 204 8.85 -3.45 -6.41
CA ASP A 204 9.82 -4.23 -7.16
C ASP A 204 11.02 -3.41 -7.66
N ASN A 205 10.79 -2.13 -7.96
CA ASN A 205 11.82 -1.21 -8.44
C ASN A 205 12.61 -0.54 -7.32
N ASN A 206 12.07 -0.55 -6.08
CA ASN A 206 12.58 0.34 -5.04
C ASN A 206 13.03 -0.37 -3.77
N TYR A 207 12.75 -1.67 -3.55
CA TYR A 207 13.04 -2.31 -2.29
C TYR A 207 14.00 -3.50 -2.40
N ILE A 208 14.88 -3.58 -1.38
CA ILE A 208 15.71 -4.73 -1.07
C ILE A 208 15.56 -5.07 0.41
N PHE A 209 15.41 -6.35 0.73
CA PHE A 209 15.33 -6.87 2.09
C PHE A 209 16.64 -7.52 2.49
N THR A 210 17.05 -7.37 3.74
CA THR A 210 18.22 -8.02 4.33
C THR A 210 18.00 -8.23 5.83
N SER A 211 19.00 -8.81 6.53
CA SER A 211 18.95 -8.96 7.99
C SER A 211 18.99 -7.61 8.70
N LEU A 212 18.31 -7.52 9.84
CA LEU A 212 18.35 -6.34 10.72
C LEU A 212 19.80 -5.97 11.09
N GLY A 213 20.62 -6.97 11.46
CA GLY A 213 22.00 -6.76 11.88
C GLY A 213 22.89 -6.19 10.77
N PHE A 214 22.77 -6.68 9.53
CA PHE A 214 23.47 -6.10 8.38
C PHE A 214 23.10 -4.63 8.17
N ALA A 215 21.80 -4.33 8.15
CA ALA A 215 21.32 -2.98 7.92
C ALA A 215 21.74 -2.01 9.05
N GLN A 216 21.68 -2.45 10.29
CA GLN A 216 22.16 -1.67 11.45
C GLN A 216 23.67 -1.36 11.36
N THR A 217 24.47 -2.32 10.90
CA THR A 217 25.90 -2.13 10.69
C THR A 217 26.18 -1.15 9.55
N LEU A 218 25.51 -1.32 8.40
CA LEU A 218 25.65 -0.45 7.24
C LEU A 218 25.26 1.00 7.55
N PHE A 219 24.19 1.20 8.36
CA PHE A 219 23.71 2.54 8.70
C PHE A 219 24.44 3.17 9.92
N ASP A 220 25.37 2.45 10.53
CA ASP A 220 26.02 2.86 11.79
C ASP A 220 25.00 3.18 12.90
N LYS A 221 24.00 2.28 13.05
CA LYS A 221 22.84 2.40 13.93
C LYS A 221 22.63 1.12 14.77
N LYS A 222 23.68 0.66 15.45
CA LYS A 222 23.61 -0.52 16.30
C LYS A 222 22.54 -0.36 17.39
N ASN A 223 21.66 -1.36 17.52
CA ASN A 223 20.50 -1.38 18.44
C ASN A 223 19.41 -0.31 18.17
N TYR A 224 19.49 0.40 17.06
CA TYR A 224 18.44 1.32 16.62
C TYR A 224 17.60 0.70 15.52
N ILE A 225 16.34 1.10 15.50
CA ILE A 225 15.35 0.75 14.47
C ILE A 225 14.66 2.01 13.94
N SER A 226 14.00 1.93 12.81
CA SER A 226 13.17 3.02 12.27
C SER A 226 11.68 2.85 12.58
N SER A 227 11.24 1.60 12.76
CA SER A 227 9.84 1.30 13.06
C SER A 227 9.65 -0.10 13.63
N TYR A 228 8.53 -0.30 14.31
CA TYR A 228 7.96 -1.62 14.53
C TYR A 228 6.88 -1.88 13.52
N GLU A 229 6.87 -3.08 12.95
CA GLU A 229 5.81 -3.61 12.12
C GLU A 229 5.06 -4.70 12.89
N ILE A 230 3.76 -4.50 13.03
CA ILE A 230 2.92 -5.30 13.92
C ILE A 230 1.83 -5.97 13.10
N MET A 231 1.66 -7.27 13.32
CA MET A 231 0.54 -8.05 12.82
C MET A 231 -0.44 -8.31 13.95
N VAL A 232 -1.74 -8.22 13.68
CA VAL A 232 -2.80 -8.48 14.64
C VAL A 232 -3.48 -9.82 14.36
N GLU A 233 -4.07 -10.43 15.40
CA GLU A 233 -4.85 -11.68 15.26
C GLU A 233 -6.21 -11.40 14.64
N ASP A 234 -6.89 -10.37 15.14
CA ASP A 234 -8.21 -9.94 14.70
C ASP A 234 -8.19 -8.51 14.19
N LYS A 235 -8.45 -8.35 12.88
CA LYS A 235 -8.50 -7.04 12.21
C LYS A 235 -9.70 -6.19 12.56
N GLU A 236 -10.79 -6.78 13.05
CA GLU A 236 -11.97 -6.01 13.45
C GLU A 236 -11.67 -5.15 14.69
N ASN A 237 -10.69 -5.55 15.50
CA ASN A 237 -10.25 -4.85 16.69
C ASN A 237 -9.00 -3.98 16.50
N ILE A 238 -8.57 -3.71 15.24
CA ILE A 238 -7.32 -3.00 14.95
C ILE A 238 -7.25 -1.60 15.58
N GLU A 239 -8.33 -0.84 15.56
CA GLU A 239 -8.38 0.51 16.15
C GLU A 239 -8.23 0.47 17.68
N LYS A 240 -8.84 -0.52 18.35
CA LYS A 240 -8.67 -0.71 19.81
C LYS A 240 -7.23 -1.10 20.14
N THR A 241 -6.64 -1.96 19.32
CA THR A 241 -5.23 -2.39 19.48
C THR A 241 -4.29 -1.20 19.29
N LYS A 242 -4.52 -0.38 18.28
CA LYS A 242 -3.79 0.88 18.05
C LYS A 242 -3.84 1.81 19.24
N GLU A 243 -5.03 2.05 19.81
CA GLU A 243 -5.17 2.92 20.99
C GLU A 243 -4.47 2.33 22.23
N LYS A 244 -4.47 1.01 22.44
CA LYS A 244 -3.69 0.34 23.50
C LYS A 244 -2.18 0.56 23.30
N ILE A 245 -1.68 0.38 22.07
CA ILE A 245 -0.26 0.61 21.73
C ILE A 245 0.11 2.07 22.00
N LYS A 246 -0.71 3.02 21.54
CA LYS A 246 -0.50 4.46 21.72
C LYS A 246 -0.51 4.85 23.21
N GLY A 247 -1.43 4.29 23.99
CA GLY A 247 -1.46 4.50 25.45
C GLY A 247 -0.22 3.96 26.17
N THR A 248 0.37 2.87 25.68
CA THR A 248 1.57 2.23 26.25
C THR A 248 2.84 2.98 25.89
N LEU A 249 2.98 3.47 24.64
CA LEU A 249 4.19 4.11 24.14
C LEU A 249 4.22 5.63 24.37
N GLY A 250 3.06 6.25 24.60
CA GLY A 250 2.94 7.70 24.78
C GLY A 250 2.89 8.49 23.47
N SER A 251 2.92 9.82 23.60
CA SER A 251 2.73 10.77 22.49
C SER A 251 3.92 10.89 21.54
N ASP A 252 5.09 10.38 21.92
CA ASP A 252 6.30 10.46 21.10
C ASP A 252 6.30 9.52 19.91
N PHE A 253 5.34 8.58 19.88
CA PHE A 253 5.21 7.57 18.84
C PHE A 253 3.98 7.80 17.98
N LEU A 254 4.19 7.67 16.68
CA LEU A 254 3.14 7.65 15.66
C LEU A 254 2.74 6.19 15.42
N VAL A 255 1.49 5.86 15.73
CA VAL A 255 0.92 4.52 15.54
C VAL A 255 -0.08 4.60 14.40
N LEU A 256 0.21 3.94 13.29
CA LEU A 256 -0.55 4.02 12.03
C LEU A 256 -1.11 2.65 11.66
N THR A 257 -2.39 2.58 11.36
CA THR A 257 -3.01 1.42 10.70
C THR A 257 -2.60 1.34 9.22
N ASP A 258 -2.84 0.23 8.55
CA ASP A 258 -2.59 0.03 7.11
C ASP A 258 -3.26 1.12 6.24
N VAL A 259 -4.49 1.51 6.59
CA VAL A 259 -5.22 2.61 5.93
C VAL A 259 -4.53 3.96 6.14
N GLU A 260 -4.07 4.24 7.35
CA GLU A 260 -3.41 5.50 7.70
C GLU A 260 -2.00 5.61 7.11
N GLN A 261 -1.27 4.51 6.97
CA GLN A 261 0.03 4.47 6.27
C GLN A 261 -0.10 4.95 4.82
N ARG A 262 -1.27 4.75 4.21
CA ARG A 262 -1.61 5.15 2.84
C ARG A 262 -2.73 6.18 2.77
N ALA A 263 -2.86 7.02 3.81
CA ALA A 263 -3.95 8.00 3.92
C ALA A 263 -4.14 8.87 2.66
N GLY A 264 -3.04 9.25 2.00
CA GLY A 264 -3.09 10.02 0.75
C GLY A 264 -3.82 9.26 -0.37
N LEU A 265 -3.51 7.98 -0.57
CA LEU A 265 -4.15 7.13 -1.57
C LEU A 265 -5.64 6.92 -1.26
N TYR A 266 -5.96 6.54 -0.02
CA TYR A 266 -7.35 6.32 0.38
C TYR A 266 -8.19 7.58 0.30
N LYS A 267 -7.61 8.76 0.63
CA LYS A 267 -8.29 10.05 0.50
C LYS A 267 -8.62 10.36 -0.97
N ILE A 268 -7.71 10.09 -1.90
CA ILE A 268 -7.95 10.26 -3.34
C ILE A 268 -9.11 9.36 -3.76
N LEU A 269 -9.07 8.06 -3.46
CA LEU A 269 -10.13 7.11 -3.81
C LEU A 269 -11.49 7.53 -3.24
N GLN A 270 -11.54 7.95 -1.97
CA GLN A 270 -12.79 8.43 -1.36
C GLN A 270 -13.33 9.70 -2.03
N THR A 271 -12.45 10.64 -2.37
CA THR A 271 -12.84 11.90 -3.04
C THR A 271 -13.38 11.62 -4.43
N GLU A 272 -12.73 10.77 -5.21
CA GLU A 272 -13.20 10.37 -6.54
C GLU A 272 -14.57 9.67 -6.47
N LYS A 273 -14.76 8.76 -5.52
CA LYS A 273 -16.04 8.10 -5.27
C LYS A 273 -17.16 9.10 -4.94
N LEU A 274 -16.87 10.10 -4.14
CA LEU A 274 -17.80 11.17 -3.80
C LEU A 274 -18.18 11.98 -5.05
N VAL A 275 -17.23 12.33 -5.92
CA VAL A 275 -17.49 13.02 -7.18
C VAL A 275 -18.43 12.19 -8.08
N VAL A 276 -18.20 10.88 -8.18
CA VAL A 276 -19.07 9.97 -8.94
C VAL A 276 -20.51 9.99 -8.39
N TYR A 277 -20.68 9.91 -7.07
CA TYR A 277 -22.01 10.01 -6.44
C TYR A 277 -22.67 11.36 -6.71
N PHE A 278 -21.92 12.45 -6.66
CA PHE A 278 -22.45 13.79 -6.91
C PHE A 278 -22.93 13.97 -8.35
N VAL A 279 -22.14 13.55 -9.32
CA VAL A 279 -22.51 13.58 -10.75
C VAL A 279 -23.78 12.75 -10.97
N PHE A 280 -23.84 11.58 -10.38
CA PHE A 280 -25.01 10.71 -10.50
C PHE A 280 -26.27 11.30 -9.86
N PHE A 281 -26.12 11.94 -8.70
CA PHE A 281 -27.21 12.65 -8.07
C PHE A 281 -27.81 13.73 -9.00
N ILE A 282 -26.94 14.49 -9.70
CA ILE A 282 -27.38 15.49 -10.68
C ILE A 282 -28.16 14.82 -11.82
N VAL A 283 -27.67 13.70 -12.35
CA VAL A 283 -28.34 12.97 -13.45
C VAL A 283 -29.72 12.46 -13.01
N LEU A 284 -29.82 11.89 -11.82
CA LEU A 284 -31.12 11.46 -11.25
C LEU A 284 -32.05 12.63 -11.02
N PHE A 285 -31.56 13.73 -10.47
CA PHE A 285 -32.35 14.94 -10.21
C PHE A 285 -32.91 15.51 -11.52
N LEU A 286 -32.11 15.65 -12.56
CA LEU A 286 -32.56 16.12 -13.86
C LEU A 286 -33.60 15.15 -14.49
N SER A 287 -33.39 13.84 -14.34
CA SER A 287 -34.35 12.84 -14.81
C SER A 287 -35.67 12.92 -14.06
N ALA A 288 -35.65 13.15 -12.74
CA ALA A 288 -36.84 13.33 -11.95
C ALA A 288 -37.63 14.58 -12.35
N ILE A 289 -36.95 15.69 -12.62
CA ILE A 289 -37.57 16.92 -13.13
C ILE A 289 -38.25 16.66 -14.47
N ASN A 290 -37.59 15.98 -15.41
CA ASN A 290 -38.17 15.62 -16.69
C ASN A 290 -39.44 14.80 -16.54
N ILE A 291 -39.44 13.79 -15.67
CA ILE A 291 -40.63 12.96 -15.39
C ILE A 291 -41.74 13.81 -14.77
N PHE A 292 -41.41 14.72 -13.85
CA PHE A 292 -42.37 15.61 -13.23
C PHE A 292 -43.07 16.52 -14.25
N PHE A 293 -42.31 17.15 -15.17
CA PHE A 293 -42.90 17.96 -16.26
C PHE A 293 -43.77 17.12 -17.19
N LEU A 294 -43.36 15.88 -17.51
CA LEU A 294 -44.18 14.96 -18.31
C LEU A 294 -45.54 14.66 -17.64
N LEU A 295 -45.55 14.44 -16.33
CA LEU A 295 -46.78 14.19 -15.57
C LEU A 295 -47.71 15.41 -15.54
N ILE A 296 -47.17 16.63 -15.48
CA ILE A 296 -48.00 17.88 -15.53
C ILE A 296 -48.59 18.09 -16.92
N MET A 297 -47.87 17.71 -17.98
CA MET A 297 -48.37 17.85 -19.38
C MET A 297 -49.39 16.76 -19.79
N MET A 298 -49.52 15.74 -18.99
CA MET A 298 -50.43 14.61 -19.23
C MET A 298 -51.83 14.84 -18.63
#